data_bc3138e285b8afcd4d8a869fa2b64ca6
#
_entry.id   bc3138e285b8afcd4d8a869fa2b64ca6
#
_cell.length_a   1.000
_cell.length_b   1.000
_cell.length_c   1.000
_cell.angle_alpha   90.00
_cell.angle_beta   90.00
_cell.angle_gamma   90.00
#
_symmetry.space_group_name_H-M   'P 1'
#
loop_
_entity.id
_entity.type
_entity.pdbx_description
1 polymer ?
#
loop_
_entity_poly.entity_id
_entity_poly.type
_entity_poly.pdbx_seq_one_letter_code
_entity_poly.pdbx_strand_id
1 'polypeptide(L)'
;DTINLNYISNFRIMKHFHPLLKNSKKSNFVVISSIKDEMKSQYWGIYQPIMTALNELVITFANENKGTSINANIIYPGAVNTKFRENIMPGEDKKKIKNPVDVARAVVNFLLSNEKSGEIIKL
;
A
#
# COMPACT_ATOMS: atom_id res chain seq x y z
N ASP A 1 13.78 -10.63 -6.53
CA ASP A 1 14.48 -9.49 -5.97
C ASP A 1 13.49 -8.51 -5.29
N THR A 2 13.41 -8.60 -3.96
CA THR A 2 12.43 -7.90 -3.12
C THR A 2 12.54 -6.37 -3.23
N ILE A 3 13.75 -5.83 -3.33
CA ILE A 3 13.98 -4.38 -3.46
C ILE A 3 13.40 -3.87 -4.77
N ASN A 4 13.74 -4.51 -5.87
CA ASN A 4 13.27 -4.08 -7.19
C ASN A 4 11.74 -4.18 -7.29
N LEU A 5 11.16 -5.28 -6.80
CA LEU A 5 9.73 -5.50 -6.89
C LEU A 5 8.92 -4.55 -6.00
N ASN A 6 9.32 -4.37 -4.73
CA ASN A 6 8.48 -3.65 -3.78
C ASN A 6 8.84 -2.17 -3.61
N TYR A 7 10.05 -1.75 -3.95
CA TYR A 7 10.47 -0.37 -3.78
C TYR A 7 10.75 0.34 -5.12
N ILE A 8 11.68 -0.17 -5.90
CA ILE A 8 12.11 0.51 -7.14
C ILE A 8 10.97 0.57 -8.17
N SER A 9 10.19 -0.51 -8.32
CA SER A 9 9.05 -0.51 -9.24
C SER A 9 7.98 0.51 -8.83
N ASN A 10 7.67 0.62 -7.55
CA ASN A 10 6.72 1.60 -7.05
C ASN A 10 7.21 3.04 -7.26
N PHE A 11 8.49 3.31 -6.99
CA PHE A 11 9.09 4.61 -7.30
C PHE A 11 8.99 4.96 -8.79
N ARG A 12 9.28 4.00 -9.67
CA ARG A 12 9.14 4.20 -11.13
C ARG A 12 7.70 4.46 -11.54
N ILE A 13 6.73 3.72 -11.00
CA ILE A 13 5.31 3.95 -11.25
C ILE A 13 4.93 5.37 -10.82
N MET A 14 5.24 5.78 -9.61
CA MET A 14 4.98 7.14 -9.11
C MET A 14 5.57 8.20 -10.04
N LYS A 15 6.85 8.07 -10.39
CA LYS A 15 7.55 9.00 -11.27
C LYS A 15 6.90 9.12 -12.66
N HIS A 16 6.57 8.00 -13.27
CA HIS A 16 6.05 8.00 -14.65
C HIS A 16 4.57 8.39 -14.74
N PHE A 17 3.78 8.08 -13.71
CA PHE A 17 2.37 8.47 -13.67
C PHE A 17 2.13 9.86 -13.10
N HIS A 18 3.10 10.47 -12.43
CA HIS A 18 2.95 11.80 -11.83
C HIS A 18 2.40 12.86 -12.81
N PRO A 19 2.88 13.01 -14.06
CA PRO A 19 2.33 13.98 -15.00
C PRO A 19 0.84 13.73 -15.30
N LEU A 20 0.43 12.46 -15.42
CA LEU A 20 -0.95 12.09 -15.68
C LEU A 20 -1.85 12.38 -14.47
N LEU A 21 -1.37 12.06 -13.28
CA LEU A 21 -2.07 12.36 -12.03
C LEU A 21 -2.27 13.88 -11.86
N LYS A 22 -1.24 14.67 -12.17
CA LYS A 22 -1.28 16.14 -12.07
C LYS A 22 -2.27 16.79 -13.04
N ASN A 23 -2.49 16.20 -14.21
CA ASN A 23 -3.42 16.71 -15.20
C ASN A 23 -4.89 16.40 -14.89
N SER A 24 -5.18 15.57 -13.90
CA SER A 24 -6.54 15.25 -13.48
C SER A 24 -7.07 16.27 -12.48
N LYS A 25 -8.39 16.51 -12.50
CA LYS A 25 -9.05 17.40 -11.52
C LYS A 25 -8.97 16.84 -10.10
N LYS A 26 -8.99 15.51 -9.97
CA LYS A 26 -8.80 14.76 -8.71
C LYS A 26 -8.13 13.43 -9.05
N SER A 27 -7.07 13.11 -8.36
CA SER A 27 -6.37 11.83 -8.54
C SER A 27 -6.00 11.21 -7.20
N ASN A 28 -6.11 9.90 -7.15
CA ASN A 28 -5.73 9.10 -6.01
C ASN A 28 -4.65 8.10 -6.40
N PHE A 29 -3.58 8.07 -5.63
CA PHE A 29 -2.54 7.06 -5.70
C PHE A 29 -2.53 6.27 -4.39
N VAL A 30 -2.71 4.97 -4.48
CA VAL A 30 -2.78 4.10 -3.30
C VAL A 30 -1.78 2.96 -3.43
N VAL A 31 -1.03 2.74 -2.37
CA VAL A 31 -0.16 1.58 -2.23
C VAL A 31 -0.76 0.63 -1.20
N ILE A 32 -0.94 -0.62 -1.58
CA ILE A 32 -1.27 -1.69 -0.65
C ILE A 32 0.04 -2.16 0.00
N SER A 33 0.16 -1.96 1.29
CA SER A 33 1.41 -2.17 2.01
C SER A 33 1.21 -2.90 3.34
N SER A 34 2.23 -2.91 4.14
CA SER A 34 2.23 -3.39 5.51
C SER A 34 2.80 -2.33 6.45
N ILE A 35 2.48 -2.41 7.73
CA ILE A 35 3.00 -1.51 8.76
C ILE A 35 3.80 -2.27 9.80
N LYS A 36 4.86 -1.63 10.30
CA LYS A 36 5.84 -2.23 11.19
C LYS A 36 5.23 -2.85 12.45
N ASP A 37 4.27 -2.18 13.08
CA ASP A 37 3.71 -2.61 14.36
C ASP A 37 2.90 -3.91 14.28
N GLU A 38 2.42 -4.24 13.10
CA GLU A 38 1.68 -5.48 12.85
C GLU A 38 2.59 -6.62 12.39
N MET A 39 3.80 -6.29 11.96
CA MET A 39 4.80 -7.25 11.53
C MET A 39 5.83 -7.52 12.64
N LYS A 40 5.39 -7.65 13.89
CA LYS A 40 6.28 -7.99 15.03
C LYS A 40 6.94 -9.37 14.91
N SER A 41 6.79 -10.02 13.79
CA SER A 41 7.28 -11.36 13.56
C SER A 41 8.76 -11.36 13.20
N GLN A 42 9.51 -12.16 13.90
CA GLN A 42 10.82 -12.60 13.51
C GLN A 42 10.76 -13.27 12.13
N TYR A 43 11.87 -13.29 11.42
CA TYR A 43 12.01 -14.00 10.13
C TYR A 43 11.46 -13.29 8.88
N TRP A 44 11.04 -12.03 8.95
CA TRP A 44 10.64 -11.25 7.77
C TRP A 44 11.84 -10.70 6.95
N GLY A 45 13.07 -10.82 7.50
CA GLY A 45 14.32 -10.46 6.81
C GLY A 45 14.27 -9.05 6.22
N ILE A 46 14.65 -8.96 4.95
CA ILE A 46 14.70 -7.67 4.21
C ILE A 46 13.31 -7.15 3.82
N TYR A 47 12.27 -7.98 3.84
CA TYR A 47 10.93 -7.58 3.39
C TYR A 47 10.36 -6.44 4.24
N GLN A 48 10.41 -6.55 5.57
CA GLN A 48 9.87 -5.53 6.45
C GLN A 48 10.56 -4.15 6.32
N PRO A 49 11.90 -4.03 6.31
CA PRO A 49 12.58 -2.77 6.04
C PRO A 49 12.18 -2.15 4.71
N ILE A 50 12.02 -2.95 3.65
CA ILE A 50 11.63 -2.44 2.33
C ILE A 50 10.19 -1.93 2.34
N MET A 51 9.26 -2.61 2.99
CA MET A 51 7.88 -2.14 3.11
C MET A 51 7.80 -0.85 3.94
N THR A 52 8.64 -0.70 4.96
CA THR A 52 8.74 0.56 5.72
C THR A 52 9.29 1.68 4.84
N ALA A 53 10.33 1.43 4.06
CA ALA A 53 10.88 2.40 3.11
C ALA A 53 9.84 2.79 2.04
N LEU A 54 9.04 1.84 1.55
CA LEU A 54 7.95 2.13 0.62
C LEU A 54 6.90 3.03 1.25
N ASN A 55 6.52 2.80 2.51
CA ASN A 55 5.57 3.67 3.20
C ASN A 55 6.09 5.10 3.30
N GLU A 56 7.35 5.29 3.69
CA GLU A 56 7.99 6.61 3.74
C GLU A 56 8.05 7.28 2.35
N LEU A 57 8.31 6.52 1.30
CA LEU A 57 8.28 7.02 -0.07
C LEU A 57 6.89 7.58 -0.43
N VAL A 58 5.81 6.88 -0.08
CA VAL A 58 4.43 7.34 -0.34
C VAL A 58 4.11 8.60 0.47
N ILE A 59 4.51 8.66 1.74
CA ILE A 59 4.31 9.84 2.59
C ILE A 59 5.09 11.05 2.04
N THR A 60 6.32 10.85 1.61
CA THR A 60 7.14 11.88 0.96
C THR A 60 6.43 12.40 -0.30
N PHE A 61 5.99 11.50 -1.17
CA PHE A 61 5.27 11.86 -2.39
C PHE A 61 3.96 12.63 -2.09
N ALA A 62 3.21 12.21 -1.07
CA ALA A 62 2.02 12.93 -0.62
C ALA A 62 2.35 14.37 -0.16
N ASN A 63 3.43 14.54 0.61
CA ASN A 63 3.88 15.84 1.11
C ASN A 63 4.35 16.76 -0.02
N GLU A 64 5.06 16.24 -1.02
CA GLU A 64 5.51 16.98 -2.20
C GLU A 64 4.33 17.45 -3.07
N ASN A 65 3.19 16.78 -2.98
CA ASN A 65 1.98 17.10 -3.76
C ASN A 65 0.89 17.82 -2.95
N LYS A 66 1.21 18.33 -1.75
CA LYS A 66 0.26 19.14 -0.98
C LYS A 66 -0.24 20.35 -1.77
N GLY A 67 -1.55 20.57 -1.77
CA GLY A 67 -2.16 21.67 -2.52
C GLY A 67 -2.34 21.40 -4.01
N THR A 68 -2.04 20.19 -4.48
CA THR A 68 -2.35 19.75 -5.85
C THR A 68 -3.60 18.87 -5.89
N SER A 69 -3.94 18.36 -7.07
CA SER A 69 -5.04 17.39 -7.25
C SER A 69 -4.70 15.97 -6.82
N ILE A 70 -3.46 15.71 -6.39
CA ILE A 70 -2.95 14.36 -6.13
C ILE A 70 -3.06 14.02 -4.65
N ASN A 71 -3.83 12.99 -4.33
CA ASN A 71 -3.86 12.35 -3.02
C ASN A 71 -3.10 11.03 -3.06
N ALA A 72 -2.11 10.85 -2.20
CA ALA A 72 -1.35 9.60 -2.10
C ALA A 72 -1.46 9.02 -0.69
N ASN A 73 -1.82 7.75 -0.60
CA ASN A 73 -2.09 7.09 0.67
C ASN A 73 -1.60 5.65 0.68
N ILE A 74 -1.51 5.09 1.87
CA ILE A 74 -1.15 3.70 2.11
C ILE A 74 -2.38 2.99 2.68
N ILE A 75 -2.72 1.84 2.11
CA ILE A 75 -3.73 0.95 2.68
C ILE A 75 -3.03 -0.28 3.25
N TYR A 76 -3.29 -0.54 4.51
CA TYR A 76 -2.88 -1.73 5.21
C TYR A 76 -4.10 -2.66 5.40
N PRO A 77 -4.19 -3.73 4.61
CA PRO A 77 -5.33 -4.64 4.69
C PRO A 77 -5.27 -5.63 5.86
N GLY A 78 -4.13 -5.77 6.53
CA GLY A 78 -3.89 -6.86 7.46
C GLY A 78 -3.62 -8.19 6.75
N ALA A 79 -3.91 -9.30 7.43
CA ALA A 79 -3.79 -10.63 6.84
C ALA A 79 -4.93 -10.88 5.85
N VAL A 80 -4.56 -11.24 4.61
CA VAL A 80 -5.51 -11.49 3.51
C VAL A 80 -5.26 -12.88 2.94
N ASN A 81 -6.32 -13.63 2.69
CA ASN A 81 -6.28 -14.98 2.15
C ASN A 81 -5.85 -14.96 0.68
N THR A 82 -4.56 -14.93 0.44
CA THR A 82 -3.92 -14.92 -0.88
C THR A 82 -2.96 -16.09 -1.01
N LYS A 83 -2.64 -16.48 -2.24
CA LYS A 83 -1.62 -17.50 -2.50
C LYS A 83 -0.25 -17.14 -1.90
N PHE A 84 0.12 -15.85 -1.92
CA PHE A 84 1.32 -15.38 -1.26
C PHE A 84 1.29 -15.65 0.25
N ARG A 85 0.17 -15.31 0.92
CA ARG A 85 0.01 -15.54 2.35
C ARG A 85 0.05 -17.02 2.71
N GLU A 86 -0.60 -17.86 1.92
CA GLU A 86 -0.58 -19.32 2.09
C GLU A 86 0.83 -19.91 2.01
N ASN A 87 1.67 -19.39 1.11
CA ASN A 87 3.04 -19.86 0.95
C ASN A 87 3.95 -19.49 2.13
N ILE A 88 3.75 -18.32 2.74
CA ILE A 88 4.61 -17.85 3.84
C ILE A 88 4.08 -18.22 5.23
N MET A 89 2.79 -18.50 5.34
CA MET A 89 2.12 -18.88 6.60
C MET A 89 1.28 -20.16 6.38
N PRO A 90 1.94 -21.29 6.04
CA PRO A 90 1.24 -22.55 5.85
C PRO A 90 0.60 -22.99 7.17
N GLY A 91 -0.70 -23.33 7.14
CA GLY A 91 -1.45 -23.74 8.34
C GLY A 91 -2.19 -22.60 9.06
N GLU A 92 -2.10 -21.36 8.59
CA GLU A 92 -2.94 -20.27 9.12
C GLU A 92 -4.44 -20.54 8.81
N ASP A 93 -5.29 -20.32 9.79
CA ASP A 93 -6.73 -20.51 9.63
C ASP A 93 -7.33 -19.47 8.68
N LYS A 94 -7.66 -19.91 7.47
CA LYS A 94 -8.20 -19.06 6.41
C LYS A 94 -9.52 -18.39 6.77
N LYS A 95 -10.25 -18.87 7.79
CA LYS A 95 -11.49 -18.25 8.26
C LYS A 95 -11.24 -17.01 9.14
N LYS A 96 -10.03 -16.85 9.65
CA LYS A 96 -9.64 -15.73 10.54
C LYS A 96 -9.00 -14.57 9.79
N ILE A 97 -8.75 -14.71 8.50
CA ILE A 97 -8.12 -13.70 7.66
C ILE A 97 -9.09 -13.18 6.60
N LYS A 98 -8.86 -11.96 6.14
CA LYS A 98 -9.79 -11.27 5.23
C LYS A 98 -9.86 -11.92 3.86
N ASN A 99 -11.05 -11.87 3.24
CA ASN A 99 -11.23 -12.27 1.86
C ASN A 99 -10.65 -11.17 0.93
N PRO A 100 -9.89 -11.53 -0.12
CA PRO A 100 -9.37 -10.57 -1.09
C PRO A 100 -10.42 -9.68 -1.75
N VAL A 101 -11.62 -10.21 -2.01
CA VAL A 101 -12.73 -9.46 -2.62
C VAL A 101 -13.24 -8.36 -1.68
N ASP A 102 -13.32 -8.63 -0.38
CA ASP A 102 -13.75 -7.63 0.59
C ASP A 102 -12.72 -6.52 0.76
N VAL A 103 -11.43 -6.89 0.75
CA VAL A 103 -10.33 -5.91 0.72
C VAL A 103 -10.39 -5.05 -0.54
N ALA A 104 -10.57 -5.66 -1.72
CA ALA A 104 -10.68 -4.93 -2.98
C ALA A 104 -11.87 -3.94 -2.97
N ARG A 105 -13.02 -4.37 -2.46
CA ARG A 105 -14.20 -3.50 -2.31
C ARG A 105 -13.92 -2.31 -1.38
N ALA A 106 -13.26 -2.54 -0.25
CA ALA A 106 -12.89 -1.47 0.67
C ALA A 106 -11.91 -0.47 0.04
N VAL A 107 -10.92 -0.95 -0.74
CA VAL A 107 -9.98 -0.11 -1.49
C VAL A 107 -10.71 0.75 -2.53
N VAL A 108 -11.62 0.16 -3.30
CA VAL A 108 -12.40 0.90 -4.31
C VAL A 108 -13.27 1.96 -3.65
N ASN A 109 -13.97 1.62 -2.57
CA ASN A 109 -14.78 2.59 -1.82
C ASN A 109 -13.93 3.74 -1.29
N PHE A 110 -12.74 3.43 -0.74
CA PHE A 110 -11.80 4.46 -0.31
C PHE A 110 -11.39 5.39 -1.46
N LEU A 111 -11.00 4.84 -2.60
CA LEU A 111 -10.59 5.63 -3.78
C LEU A 111 -11.70 6.57 -4.29
N LEU A 112 -12.96 6.15 -4.19
CA LEU A 112 -14.11 6.94 -4.65
C LEU A 112 -14.47 8.07 -3.68
N SER A 113 -14.30 7.86 -2.36
CA SER A 113 -14.75 8.81 -1.32
C SER A 113 -13.63 9.64 -0.70
N ASN A 114 -12.35 9.26 -0.88
CA ASN A 114 -11.24 9.86 -0.15
C ASN A 114 -10.86 11.24 -0.67
N GLU A 115 -10.64 12.17 0.26
CA GLU A 115 -10.11 13.52 0.03
C GLU A 115 -8.80 13.78 0.79
N LYS A 116 -8.32 12.80 1.55
CA LYS A 116 -7.12 12.91 2.37
C LYS A 116 -5.88 12.42 1.62
N SER A 117 -4.73 12.90 2.04
CA SER A 117 -3.42 12.54 1.49
C SER A 117 -2.39 12.37 2.61
N GLY A 118 -1.47 11.44 2.43
CA GLY A 118 -0.40 11.18 3.40
C GLY A 118 -0.83 10.31 4.59
N GLU A 119 -1.89 9.53 4.45
CA GLU A 119 -2.41 8.69 5.54
C GLU A 119 -2.10 7.20 5.35
N ILE A 120 -2.03 6.50 6.48
CA ILE A 120 -2.01 5.03 6.54
C ILE A 120 -3.40 4.59 7.04
N ILE A 121 -4.13 3.91 6.16
CA ILE A 121 -5.48 3.44 6.42
C ILE A 121 -5.44 1.94 6.73
N LYS A 122 -5.90 1.58 7.91
CA LYS A 122 -6.10 0.18 8.31
C LYS A 122 -7.53 -0.25 7.94
N LEU A 123 -7.65 -1.37 7.22
CA LEU A 123 -8.93 -1.97 6.87
C LEU A 123 -9.40 -2.98 7.91
#